data_8fb13027851096e47441a2966e008049
#
_entry.id   8fb13027851096e47441a2966e008049
#
_cell.length_a   1.000
_cell.length_b   1.000
_cell.length_c   1.000
_cell.angle_alpha   90.00
_cell.angle_beta   90.00
_cell.angle_gamma   90.00
#
_symmetry.space_group_name_H-M   'P 1'
#
loop_
_entity.id
_entity.type
_entity.pdbx_description
1 polymer ?
#
loop_
_entity_poly.entity_id
_entity_poly.type
_entity_poly.pdbx_seq_one_letter_code
_entity_poly.pdbx_strand_id
1 'polypeptide(L)'
;EAVESDFMSVYQQLELRAAKNSEKKMGIFIDKMDKGHKRAVHPVIEAALCYINGNMNKNISRTEVAKAVNLSEEYFSRLFKQETGDTFKDYMLMIKMEAAKEFLTETQLSVSIIASKVGYSNFSHFSQMFRGYTGMTPQEFRKNGQNVK
;
A
#
# COMPACT_ATOMS: atom_id res chain seq x y z
N GLU A 1 31.39 -0.88 6.49
CA GLU A 1 30.99 0.42 5.91
C GLU A 1 30.44 0.27 4.47
N ALA A 2 31.12 -0.48 3.60
CA ALA A 2 30.66 -0.71 2.23
C ALA A 2 29.37 -1.53 2.18
N VAL A 3 29.18 -2.48 3.10
CA VAL A 3 28.00 -3.33 3.17
C VAL A 3 26.79 -2.54 3.63
N GLU A 4 26.95 -1.62 4.57
CA GLU A 4 25.85 -0.75 5.02
C GLU A 4 25.39 0.22 3.91
N SER A 5 26.36 0.75 3.17
CA SER A 5 26.06 1.65 2.05
C SER A 5 25.29 0.93 0.95
N ASP A 6 25.69 -0.30 0.61
CA ASP A 6 25.00 -1.10 -0.41
C ASP A 6 23.59 -1.51 0.06
N PHE A 7 23.46 -1.85 1.33
CA PHE A 7 22.17 -2.21 1.93
C PHE A 7 21.20 -1.02 1.88
N MET A 8 21.66 0.17 2.23
CA MET A 8 20.83 1.39 2.20
C MET A 8 20.43 1.76 0.76
N SER A 9 21.34 1.57 -0.20
CA SER A 9 21.03 1.84 -1.61
C SER A 9 19.96 0.91 -2.14
N VAL A 10 20.08 -0.39 -1.88
CA VAL A 10 19.08 -1.40 -2.27
C VAL A 10 17.74 -1.09 -1.59
N TYR A 11 17.77 -0.72 -0.33
CA TYR A 11 16.60 -0.38 0.45
C TYR A 11 15.85 0.82 -0.15
N GLN A 12 16.58 1.88 -0.48
CA GLN A 12 16.01 3.06 -1.11
C GLN A 12 15.39 2.74 -2.47
N GLN A 13 16.04 1.89 -3.26
CA GLN A 13 15.53 1.45 -4.54
C GLN A 13 14.21 0.69 -4.40
N LEU A 14 14.10 -0.14 -3.36
CA LEU A 14 12.87 -0.89 -3.10
C LEU A 14 11.73 0.01 -2.63
N GLU A 15 12.03 1.00 -1.83
CA GLU A 15 11.02 2.00 -1.44
C GLU A 15 10.52 2.78 -2.66
N LEU A 16 11.43 3.16 -3.55
CA LEU A 16 11.08 3.84 -4.81
C LEU A 16 10.24 2.94 -5.72
N ARG A 17 10.56 1.66 -5.81
CA ARG A 17 9.78 0.68 -6.57
C ARG A 17 8.37 0.52 -6.01
N ALA A 18 8.26 0.40 -4.69
CA ALA A 18 6.96 0.29 -4.03
C ALA A 18 6.09 1.51 -4.32
N ALA A 19 6.68 2.72 -4.26
CA ALA A 19 6.00 3.96 -4.58
C ALA A 19 5.56 3.99 -6.05
N LYS A 20 6.43 3.58 -6.98
CA LYS A 20 6.10 3.51 -8.41
C LYS A 20 4.99 2.52 -8.70
N ASN A 21 5.01 1.37 -8.03
CA ASN A 21 3.96 0.35 -8.21
C ASN A 21 2.62 0.85 -7.68
N SER A 22 2.61 1.60 -6.59
CA SER A 22 1.40 2.24 -6.08
C SER A 22 0.87 3.27 -7.07
N GLU A 23 1.74 4.09 -7.66
CA GLU A 23 1.38 5.05 -8.70
C GLU A 23 0.82 4.35 -9.93
N LYS A 24 1.43 3.25 -10.34
CA LYS A 24 0.99 2.46 -11.49
C LYS A 24 -0.38 1.84 -11.24
N LYS A 25 -0.61 1.30 -10.04
CA LYS A 25 -1.92 0.76 -9.66
C LYS A 25 -2.98 1.84 -9.61
N MET A 26 -2.62 3.00 -9.08
CA MET A 26 -3.50 4.16 -9.07
C MET A 26 -3.83 4.61 -10.49
N GLY A 27 -2.83 4.62 -11.39
CA GLY A 27 -3.02 4.94 -12.80
C GLY A 27 -3.95 3.97 -13.50
N ILE A 28 -3.79 2.67 -13.28
CA ILE A 28 -4.66 1.62 -13.81
C ILE A 28 -6.08 1.80 -13.27
N PHE A 29 -6.21 2.14 -12.00
CA PHE A 29 -7.48 2.36 -11.35
C PHE A 29 -8.20 3.58 -11.93
N ILE A 30 -7.48 4.68 -12.11
CA ILE A 30 -7.99 5.90 -12.75
C ILE A 30 -8.42 5.60 -14.19
N ASP A 31 -7.62 4.84 -14.94
CA ASP A 31 -7.94 4.42 -16.31
C ASP A 31 -9.23 3.58 -16.36
N LYS A 32 -9.38 2.65 -15.42
CA LYS A 32 -10.59 1.82 -15.33
C LYS A 32 -11.82 2.65 -15.08
N MET A 33 -11.72 3.64 -14.20
CA MET A 33 -12.83 4.54 -13.89
C MET A 33 -13.18 5.42 -15.09
N ASP A 34 -12.16 5.96 -15.74
CA ASP A 34 -12.32 6.81 -16.91
C ASP A 34 -13.01 6.08 -18.05
N LYS A 35 -12.62 4.84 -18.32
CA LYS A 35 -13.20 4.00 -19.36
C LYS A 35 -14.62 3.56 -19.04
N GLY A 36 -14.95 3.40 -17.76
CA GLY A 36 -16.27 2.96 -17.31
C GLY A 36 -17.33 4.04 -17.33
N HIS A 37 -16.95 5.30 -17.06
CA HIS A 37 -17.92 6.38 -16.84
C HIS A 37 -17.67 7.66 -17.63
N LYS A 38 -16.62 7.73 -18.43
CA LYS A 38 -16.21 8.93 -19.19
C LYS A 38 -16.10 10.18 -18.29
N ARG A 39 -15.74 10.00 -17.04
CA ARG A 39 -15.71 11.04 -16.03
C ARG A 39 -14.36 11.02 -15.32
N ALA A 40 -13.75 12.19 -15.20
CA ALA A 40 -12.50 12.35 -14.44
C ALA A 40 -12.74 12.04 -12.96
N VAL A 41 -11.74 11.47 -12.29
CA VAL A 41 -11.78 11.24 -10.85
C VAL A 41 -11.92 12.58 -10.13
N HIS A 42 -12.73 12.62 -9.09
CA HIS A 42 -12.94 13.84 -8.30
C HIS A 42 -11.60 14.35 -7.78
N PRO A 43 -11.27 15.65 -7.97
CA PRO A 43 -9.96 16.18 -7.58
C PRO A 43 -9.59 15.96 -6.11
N VAL A 44 -10.59 15.97 -5.23
CA VAL A 44 -10.37 15.73 -3.79
C VAL A 44 -9.90 14.30 -3.56
N ILE A 45 -10.43 13.33 -4.32
CA ILE A 45 -10.02 11.93 -4.21
C ILE A 45 -8.62 11.74 -4.78
N GLU A 46 -8.27 12.43 -5.87
CA GLU A 46 -6.89 12.43 -6.37
C GLU A 46 -5.92 12.94 -5.31
N ALA A 47 -6.26 14.04 -4.63
CA ALA A 47 -5.45 14.58 -3.55
C ALA A 47 -5.32 13.59 -2.39
N ALA A 48 -6.41 12.90 -2.05
CA ALA A 48 -6.41 11.88 -0.99
C ALA A 48 -5.49 10.71 -1.37
N LEU A 49 -5.56 10.24 -2.60
CA LEU A 49 -4.70 9.14 -3.09
C LEU A 49 -3.23 9.54 -3.08
N CYS A 50 -2.91 10.77 -3.45
CA CYS A 50 -1.54 11.30 -3.36
C CYS A 50 -1.06 11.35 -1.91
N TYR A 51 -1.90 11.79 -0.99
CA TYR A 51 -1.56 11.81 0.44
C TYR A 51 -1.29 10.40 0.97
N ILE A 52 -2.16 9.45 0.63
CA ILE A 52 -2.00 8.05 1.03
C ILE A 52 -0.66 7.51 0.50
N ASN A 53 -0.38 7.75 -0.77
CA ASN A 53 0.83 7.26 -1.44
C ASN A 53 2.10 7.81 -0.79
N GLY A 54 2.08 9.08 -0.40
CA GLY A 54 3.24 9.71 0.25
C GLY A 54 3.44 9.30 1.71
N ASN A 55 2.50 8.58 2.32
CA ASN A 55 2.54 8.22 3.74
C ASN A 55 2.34 6.71 3.98
N MET A 56 2.69 5.87 3.00
CA MET A 56 2.47 4.42 3.07
C MET A 56 3.21 3.73 4.22
N ASN A 57 4.34 4.28 4.63
CA ASN A 57 5.14 3.73 5.72
C ASN A 57 4.58 4.10 7.11
N LYS A 58 3.50 4.85 7.16
CA LYS A 58 2.84 5.25 8.39
C LYS A 58 1.50 4.56 8.50
N ASN A 59 1.02 4.42 9.72
CA ASN A 59 -0.33 3.89 9.95
C ASN A 59 -1.32 5.05 9.93
N ILE A 60 -1.64 5.53 8.73
CA ILE A 60 -2.56 6.67 8.55
C ILE A 60 -4.00 6.22 8.73
N SER A 61 -4.78 7.08 9.38
CA SER A 61 -6.19 6.83 9.62
C SER A 61 -7.07 7.53 8.58
N ARG A 62 -8.30 7.06 8.47
CA ARG A 62 -9.31 7.71 7.64
C ARG A 62 -9.52 9.16 8.06
N THR A 63 -9.50 9.42 9.37
CA THR A 63 -9.64 10.76 9.94
C THR A 63 -8.54 11.69 9.44
N GLU A 64 -7.30 11.22 9.45
CA GLU A 64 -6.15 12.00 8.97
C GLU A 64 -6.27 12.37 7.50
N VAL A 65 -6.66 11.42 6.65
CA VAL A 65 -6.79 11.66 5.22
C VAL A 65 -7.94 12.62 4.94
N ALA A 66 -9.09 12.43 5.58
CA ALA A 66 -10.24 13.32 5.43
C ALA A 66 -9.86 14.74 5.82
N LYS A 67 -9.14 14.90 6.92
CA LYS A 67 -8.67 16.20 7.40
C LYS A 67 -7.70 16.85 6.43
N ALA A 68 -6.80 16.06 5.84
CA ALA A 68 -5.83 16.54 4.87
C ALA A 68 -6.49 17.12 3.62
N VAL A 69 -7.66 16.61 3.25
CA VAL A 69 -8.41 17.10 2.07
C VAL A 69 -9.60 17.97 2.46
N ASN A 70 -9.68 18.40 3.72
CA ASN A 70 -10.70 19.32 4.24
C ASN A 70 -12.13 18.82 4.11
N LEU A 71 -12.34 17.52 4.34
CA LEU A 71 -13.66 16.90 4.34
C LEU A 71 -13.97 16.30 5.70
N SER A 72 -15.27 16.20 6.01
CA SER A 72 -15.70 15.40 7.15
C SER A 72 -15.40 13.90 6.86
N GLU A 73 -15.21 13.13 7.91
CA GLU A 73 -14.94 11.70 7.80
C GLU A 73 -16.04 10.96 7.05
N GLU A 74 -17.28 11.30 7.35
CA GLU A 74 -18.44 10.65 6.73
C GLU A 74 -18.53 10.95 5.24
N TYR A 75 -18.38 12.24 4.89
CA TYR A 75 -18.43 12.65 3.47
C TYR A 75 -17.26 12.04 2.69
N PHE A 76 -16.07 12.06 3.28
CA PHE A 76 -14.87 11.45 2.68
C PHE A 76 -15.10 9.96 2.41
N SER A 77 -15.64 9.22 3.38
CA SER A 77 -15.87 7.77 3.23
C SER A 77 -16.83 7.46 2.09
N ARG A 78 -17.91 8.23 1.98
CA ARG A 78 -18.88 8.04 0.90
C ARG A 78 -18.28 8.37 -0.46
N LEU A 79 -17.61 9.51 -0.55
CA LEU A 79 -17.00 9.97 -1.80
C LEU A 79 -15.88 9.01 -2.24
N PHE A 80 -15.06 8.56 -1.29
CA PHE A 80 -13.97 7.62 -1.59
C PHE A 80 -14.51 6.32 -2.18
N LYS A 81 -15.52 5.72 -1.54
CA LYS A 81 -16.14 4.49 -2.05
C LYS A 81 -16.82 4.71 -3.39
N GLN A 82 -17.50 5.84 -3.56
CA GLN A 82 -18.17 6.18 -4.81
C GLN A 82 -17.18 6.31 -5.97
N GLU A 83 -16.05 6.96 -5.73
CA GLU A 83 -15.05 7.23 -6.77
C GLU A 83 -14.09 6.05 -6.99
N THR A 84 -13.73 5.31 -5.94
CA THR A 84 -12.76 4.20 -6.04
C THR A 84 -13.39 2.83 -6.16
N GLY A 85 -14.65 2.68 -5.75
CA GLY A 85 -15.30 1.39 -5.69
C GLY A 85 -15.02 0.60 -4.43
N ASP A 86 -14.03 1.00 -3.65
CA ASP A 86 -13.60 0.31 -2.43
C ASP A 86 -13.72 1.23 -1.22
N THR A 87 -13.92 0.63 -0.04
CA THR A 87 -13.82 1.39 1.20
C THR A 87 -12.37 1.80 1.41
N PHE A 88 -12.17 2.87 2.17
CA PHE A 88 -10.82 3.32 2.55
C PHE A 88 -10.03 2.18 3.21
N LYS A 89 -10.67 1.42 4.10
CA LYS A 89 -10.05 0.30 4.81
C LYS A 89 -9.56 -0.78 3.85
N ASP A 90 -10.41 -1.18 2.91
CA ASP A 90 -10.07 -2.22 1.93
C ASP A 90 -8.96 -1.76 0.98
N TYR A 91 -9.02 -0.49 0.57
CA TYR A 91 -7.98 0.09 -0.27
C TYR A 91 -6.63 0.10 0.43
N MET A 92 -6.59 0.55 1.69
CA MET A 92 -5.36 0.57 2.49
C MET A 92 -4.79 -0.83 2.69
N LEU A 93 -5.66 -1.80 2.95
CA LEU A 93 -5.22 -3.19 3.08
C LEU A 93 -4.55 -3.68 1.79
N MET A 94 -5.17 -3.41 0.66
CA MET A 94 -4.63 -3.82 -0.64
C MET A 94 -3.23 -3.26 -0.89
N ILE A 95 -3.05 -1.94 -0.75
CA ILE A 95 -1.74 -1.35 -1.04
C ILE A 95 -0.66 -1.80 -0.05
N LYS A 96 -1.00 -1.96 1.22
CA LYS A 96 -0.04 -2.45 2.24
C LYS A 96 0.37 -3.89 1.95
N MET A 97 -0.57 -4.75 1.61
CA MET A 97 -0.28 -6.16 1.35
C MET A 97 0.51 -6.33 0.05
N GLU A 98 0.20 -5.56 -0.98
CA GLU A 98 0.97 -5.61 -2.22
C GLU A 98 2.41 -5.12 -2.02
N ALA A 99 2.62 -4.08 -1.23
CA ALA A 99 3.96 -3.62 -0.86
C ALA A 99 4.71 -4.69 -0.06
N ALA A 100 4.02 -5.35 0.87
CA ALA A 100 4.62 -6.43 1.68
C ALA A 100 5.05 -7.60 0.80
N LYS A 101 4.24 -8.00 -0.18
CA LYS A 101 4.58 -9.05 -1.13
C LYS A 101 5.88 -8.73 -1.87
N GLU A 102 6.02 -7.49 -2.28
CA GLU A 102 7.23 -7.05 -2.99
C GLU A 102 8.46 -7.12 -2.10
N PHE A 103 8.37 -6.62 -0.85
CA PHE A 103 9.46 -6.72 0.11
C PHE A 103 9.85 -8.18 0.40
N LEU A 104 8.87 -9.06 0.50
CA LEU A 104 9.12 -10.47 0.78
C LEU A 104 9.87 -11.17 -0.35
N THR A 105 9.59 -10.82 -1.60
CA THR A 105 10.21 -11.45 -2.77
C THR A 105 11.52 -10.80 -3.18
N GLU A 106 11.65 -9.48 -2.98
CA GLU A 106 12.81 -8.72 -3.48
C GLU A 106 13.88 -8.47 -2.43
N THR A 107 13.62 -8.76 -1.13
CA THR A 107 14.57 -8.52 -0.06
C THR A 107 14.72 -9.71 0.87
N GLN A 108 15.76 -9.68 1.70
CA GLN A 108 15.98 -10.63 2.79
C GLN A 108 15.61 -10.02 4.15
N LEU A 109 14.88 -8.91 4.15
CA LEU A 109 14.44 -8.27 5.39
C LEU A 109 13.57 -9.22 6.20
N SER A 110 13.68 -9.14 7.52
CA SER A 110 12.82 -9.94 8.41
C SER A 110 11.36 -9.54 8.23
N VAL A 111 10.46 -10.48 8.49
CA VAL A 111 9.02 -10.21 8.38
C VAL A 111 8.60 -9.10 9.34
N SER A 112 9.21 -9.02 10.52
CA SER A 112 8.97 -7.94 11.48
C SER A 112 9.29 -6.56 10.91
N ILE A 113 10.43 -6.45 10.24
CA ILE A 113 10.84 -5.20 9.60
C ILE A 113 9.87 -4.84 8.47
N ILE A 114 9.49 -5.82 7.65
CA ILE A 114 8.52 -5.60 6.57
C ILE A 114 7.18 -5.12 7.12
N ALA A 115 6.70 -5.75 8.20
CA ALA A 115 5.45 -5.33 8.85
C ALA A 115 5.51 -3.86 9.26
N SER A 116 6.62 -3.45 9.88
CA SER A 116 6.84 -2.06 10.28
C SER A 116 6.88 -1.12 9.07
N LYS A 117 7.52 -1.54 7.98
CA LYS A 117 7.64 -0.75 6.76
C LYS A 117 6.31 -0.47 6.10
N VAL A 118 5.37 -1.41 6.16
CA VAL A 118 4.04 -1.22 5.58
C VAL A 118 3.02 -0.68 6.60
N GLY A 119 3.51 -0.20 7.74
CA GLY A 119 2.69 0.55 8.69
C GLY A 119 2.01 -0.26 9.77
N TYR A 120 2.47 -1.49 10.02
CA TYR A 120 1.94 -2.33 11.11
C TYR A 120 2.89 -2.31 12.29
N SER A 121 2.39 -1.91 13.45
CA SER A 121 3.15 -1.91 14.70
C SER A 121 3.16 -3.28 15.37
N ASN A 122 2.21 -4.15 15.03
CA ASN A 122 2.05 -5.47 15.65
C ASN A 122 2.27 -6.55 14.59
N PHE A 123 3.29 -7.37 14.82
CA PHE A 123 3.67 -8.46 13.92
C PHE A 123 2.54 -9.48 13.74
N SER A 124 1.90 -9.88 14.84
CA SER A 124 0.82 -10.87 14.80
C SER A 124 -0.36 -10.37 13.97
N HIS A 125 -0.71 -9.10 14.14
CA HIS A 125 -1.79 -8.48 13.36
C HIS A 125 -1.43 -8.46 11.87
N PHE A 126 -0.20 -8.06 11.55
CA PHE A 126 0.28 -8.08 10.16
C PHE A 126 0.17 -9.48 9.55
N SER A 127 0.66 -10.51 10.28
CA SER A 127 0.65 -11.89 9.79
C SER A 127 -0.76 -12.39 9.52
N GLN A 128 -1.71 -12.07 10.40
CA GLN A 128 -3.11 -12.43 10.24
C GLN A 128 -3.72 -11.74 9.01
N MET A 129 -3.46 -10.45 8.85
CA MET A 129 -3.98 -9.70 7.72
C MET A 129 -3.38 -10.18 6.40
N PHE A 130 -2.07 -10.46 6.40
CA PHE A 130 -1.39 -10.98 5.21
C PHE A 130 -1.94 -12.34 4.80
N ARG A 131 -2.11 -13.24 5.77
CA ARG A 131 -2.68 -14.56 5.50
C ARG A 131 -4.12 -14.46 5.00
N GLY A 132 -4.91 -13.57 5.56
CA GLY A 132 -6.28 -13.34 5.11
C GLY A 132 -6.34 -12.82 3.68
N TYR A 133 -5.37 -12.00 3.29
CA TYR A 133 -5.31 -11.41 1.97
C TYR A 133 -4.75 -12.37 0.91
N THR A 134 -3.67 -13.09 1.24
CA THR A 134 -2.93 -13.91 0.26
C THR A 134 -3.25 -15.41 0.38
N GLY A 135 -3.81 -15.86 1.50
CA GLY A 135 -3.99 -17.27 1.79
C GLY A 135 -2.77 -17.95 2.38
N MET A 136 -1.65 -17.23 2.51
CA MET A 136 -0.38 -17.75 3.01
C MET A 136 0.18 -16.85 4.10
N THR A 137 0.98 -17.45 5.01
CA THR A 137 1.76 -16.64 5.93
C THR A 137 2.87 -15.90 5.17
N PRO A 138 3.39 -14.79 5.71
CA PRO A 138 4.50 -14.08 5.05
C PRO A 138 5.71 -14.98 4.78
N GLN A 139 6.03 -15.88 5.71
CA GLN A 139 7.16 -16.80 5.55
C GLN A 139 6.91 -17.81 4.43
N GLU A 140 5.71 -18.37 4.37
CA GLU A 140 5.30 -19.29 3.29
C GLU A 140 5.34 -18.58 1.94
N PHE A 141 4.87 -17.35 1.89
CA PHE A 141 4.86 -16.56 0.66
C PHE A 141 6.29 -16.33 0.15
N ARG A 142 7.22 -15.97 1.04
CA ARG A 142 8.63 -15.77 0.69
C ARG A 142 9.24 -17.05 0.15
N LYS A 143 9.01 -18.17 0.83
CA LYS A 143 9.54 -19.46 0.45
C LYS A 143 9.05 -19.90 -0.94
N ASN A 144 7.76 -19.71 -1.20
CA ASN A 144 7.16 -20.04 -2.50
C ASN A 144 7.70 -19.15 -3.62
N GLY A 145 7.91 -17.87 -3.34
CA GLY A 145 8.51 -16.93 -4.28
C GLY A 145 9.94 -17.29 -4.66
N GLN A 146 10.71 -17.82 -3.70
CA GLN A 146 12.08 -18.27 -3.95
C GLN A 146 12.14 -19.56 -4.77
N ASN A 147 11.15 -20.43 -4.63
CA ASN A 147 11.10 -21.71 -5.33
C ASN A 147 10.69 -21.56 -6.81
N VAL A 148 10.10 -20.44 -7.20
CA VAL A 148 9.67 -20.18 -8.59
C VAL A 148 10.80 -19.59 -9.43
N LYS A 149 11.88 -19.19 -8.78
CA LYS A 149 13.11 -18.78 -9.46
C LYS A 149 14.04 -19.96 -9.63
#